data_9db02a2be4939313795ace0bcf08b6de
#
_entry.id   9db02a2be4939313795ace0bcf08b6de
#
_cell.length_a   1.000
_cell.length_b   1.000
_cell.length_c   1.000
_cell.angle_alpha   90.00
_cell.angle_beta   90.00
_cell.angle_gamma   90.00
#
_symmetry.space_group_name_H-M   'P 1'
#
loop_
_entity.id
_entity.type
_entity.pdbx_description
1 polymer ?
#
loop_
_entity_poly.entity_id
_entity_poly.type
_entity_poly.pdbx_seq_one_letter_code
_entity_poly.pdbx_strand_id
1 'polypeptide(L)'
;MSDQIIDSRVLKTELIKWRELQFIQQENFKEWVNNGSDKLIQSIVKYQFIDPFKVWEHEGILYCLDGRHRFMDLDSIYKTEAYPMVPELLPATFIDCKDMKEAAELVLVYSSAYAKITQQGLFDFVSNFNLDVPSLKDMISIPEFSMERFEQKFDLFDVQNGEEPHVCVEEKNIIVKPGDLFQLNGHRLICGSFTSEADVKALMQDEKARIINCDPPYNLPANFFTNKDEQRHKDFAMGAGEMTDDEFVKFLALIMTTSVNNSVPGAIHYIFMDFRHSWHMTEAARLVYGNPQPKQICVWEKDLFANGSFYRAQHELCFIFSDEKAKALWNKDLLDEGGEFYKDNNEWCFIFKNGEGAKHLSHLELKNRIRSNVWKYPSAISMANPDRFELKNHPTPKPVVMIADAILDTTNENDIVIDWFLGSGTVLIACEQTRRLGRFTEIEPMYVQSAIIRYINYCKKRSIDVTFTHINGNLTLNDFENESKL
;
A
#
# COMPACT_ATOMS: atom_id res chain seq x y z
N MET A 1 19.45 -35.96 -17.63
CA MET A 1 19.08 -36.11 -16.23
C MET A 1 18.70 -37.57 -16.06
N SER A 2 19.39 -38.32 -15.20
CA SER A 2 19.09 -39.73 -14.97
C SER A 2 17.68 -39.87 -14.38
N ASP A 3 16.98 -40.93 -14.75
CA ASP A 3 15.65 -41.35 -14.27
C ASP A 3 15.72 -41.67 -12.75
N GLN A 4 16.00 -40.66 -11.94
CA GLN A 4 16.07 -40.79 -10.50
C GLN A 4 14.64 -40.67 -9.98
N ILE A 5 14.04 -41.78 -9.60
CA ILE A 5 12.72 -41.84 -8.94
C ILE A 5 12.85 -41.13 -7.59
N ILE A 6 11.92 -40.20 -7.31
CA ILE A 6 11.82 -39.59 -5.98
C ILE A 6 11.14 -40.61 -5.06
N ASP A 7 11.86 -41.08 -4.06
CA ASP A 7 11.36 -42.06 -3.09
C ASP A 7 11.05 -41.42 -1.74
N SER A 8 10.15 -42.01 -0.96
CA SER A 8 9.78 -41.52 0.36
C SER A 8 10.86 -41.87 1.39
N ARG A 9 11.27 -40.89 2.18
CA ARG A 9 12.16 -41.09 3.31
C ARG A 9 11.40 -41.20 4.66
N VAL A 10 10.07 -41.14 4.61
CA VAL A 10 9.21 -41.37 5.77
C VAL A 10 9.13 -42.88 6.05
N LEU A 11 9.63 -43.31 7.19
CA LEU A 11 9.62 -44.70 7.59
C LEU A 11 8.28 -45.10 8.27
N LYS A 12 7.83 -44.30 9.22
CA LYS A 12 6.62 -44.54 10.02
C LYS A 12 6.18 -43.24 10.70
N THR A 13 4.96 -43.28 11.27
CA THR A 13 4.48 -42.25 12.21
C THR A 13 3.93 -43.00 13.41
N GLU A 14 4.40 -42.66 14.61
CA GLU A 14 3.94 -43.30 15.87
C GLU A 14 4.01 -42.33 17.04
N LEU A 15 3.40 -42.70 18.16
CA LEU A 15 3.44 -41.92 19.39
C LEU A 15 4.77 -42.16 20.11
N ILE A 16 5.42 -41.09 20.52
CA ILE A 16 6.68 -41.12 21.24
C ILE A 16 6.58 -40.36 22.56
N LYS A 17 7.47 -40.65 23.50
CA LYS A 17 7.70 -39.84 24.67
C LYS A 17 8.49 -38.59 24.26
N TRP A 18 7.77 -37.57 23.86
CA TRP A 18 8.34 -36.39 23.23
C TRP A 18 9.37 -35.66 24.08
N ARG A 19 9.36 -35.83 25.41
CA ARG A 19 10.34 -35.24 26.32
C ARG A 19 11.70 -35.91 26.29
N GLU A 20 11.82 -37.09 25.73
CA GLU A 20 13.07 -37.81 25.56
C GLU A 20 13.81 -37.41 24.28
N LEU A 21 13.23 -36.51 23.45
CA LEU A 21 13.84 -36.01 22.25
C LEU A 21 15.15 -35.25 22.50
N GLN A 22 16.18 -35.59 21.74
CA GLN A 22 17.43 -34.87 21.70
C GLN A 22 17.45 -33.90 20.50
N PHE A 23 18.24 -32.81 20.59
CA PHE A 23 18.30 -31.80 19.58
C PHE A 23 19.70 -31.71 18.97
N ILE A 24 19.79 -31.77 17.63
CA ILE A 24 21.01 -31.57 16.88
C ILE A 24 21.41 -30.08 16.90
N GLN A 25 20.44 -29.19 16.81
CA GLN A 25 20.61 -27.75 16.78
C GLN A 25 20.88 -27.17 18.18
N GLN A 26 21.77 -26.18 18.27
CA GLN A 26 22.04 -25.42 19.49
C GLN A 26 20.88 -24.49 19.87
N GLU A 27 20.88 -23.96 21.10
CA GLU A 27 19.80 -23.10 21.61
C GLU A 27 19.61 -21.81 20.82
N ASN A 28 20.68 -21.23 20.33
CA ASN A 28 20.71 -19.99 19.54
C ASN A 28 20.51 -20.18 18.04
N PHE A 29 20.16 -21.38 17.57
CA PHE A 29 20.03 -21.67 16.13
C PHE A 29 18.88 -20.92 15.47
N LYS A 30 17.77 -20.70 16.19
CA LYS A 30 16.62 -19.90 15.73
C LYS A 30 16.13 -19.02 16.88
N GLU A 31 15.81 -17.78 16.56
CA GLU A 31 15.18 -16.85 17.49
C GLU A 31 13.68 -16.75 17.24
N TRP A 32 12.93 -16.41 18.28
CA TRP A 32 11.51 -16.15 18.16
C TRP A 32 11.24 -14.86 17.36
N VAL A 33 10.32 -14.93 16.42
CA VAL A 33 9.87 -13.78 15.66
C VAL A 33 8.61 -13.20 16.32
N ASN A 34 8.60 -11.91 16.66
CA ASN A 34 7.41 -11.13 17.05
C ASN A 34 6.39 -11.89 17.96
N ASN A 35 6.74 -12.14 19.21
CA ASN A 35 5.91 -12.91 20.16
C ASN A 35 5.52 -14.31 19.65
N GLY A 36 6.40 -14.93 18.88
CA GLY A 36 6.14 -16.21 18.23
C GLY A 36 5.78 -17.33 19.21
N SER A 37 6.36 -17.35 20.41
CA SER A 37 6.03 -18.33 21.45
C SER A 37 4.57 -18.18 21.90
N ASP A 38 4.12 -16.98 22.23
CA ASP A 38 2.72 -16.76 22.68
C ASP A 38 1.73 -17.20 21.60
N LYS A 39 2.01 -16.86 20.33
CA LYS A 39 1.17 -17.25 19.18
C LYS A 39 1.13 -18.74 18.95
N LEU A 40 2.27 -19.41 19.05
CA LEU A 40 2.34 -20.85 18.90
C LEU A 40 1.60 -21.57 20.05
N ILE A 41 1.74 -21.09 21.28
CA ILE A 41 0.99 -21.60 22.44
C ILE A 41 -0.52 -21.45 22.20
N GLN A 42 -1.00 -20.30 21.79
CA GLN A 42 -2.43 -20.07 21.47
C GLN A 42 -2.92 -21.00 20.35
N SER A 43 -2.12 -21.19 19.32
CA SER A 43 -2.42 -22.12 18.22
C SER A 43 -2.53 -23.56 18.73
N ILE A 44 -1.58 -24.01 19.56
CA ILE A 44 -1.60 -25.36 20.15
C ILE A 44 -2.81 -25.55 21.07
N VAL A 45 -3.15 -24.56 21.88
CA VAL A 45 -4.31 -24.61 22.77
C VAL A 45 -5.61 -24.69 21.97
N LYS A 46 -5.75 -23.91 20.89
CA LYS A 46 -6.97 -23.87 20.07
C LYS A 46 -7.14 -25.10 19.17
N TYR A 47 -6.10 -25.48 18.45
CA TYR A 47 -6.16 -26.52 17.41
C TYR A 47 -5.59 -27.86 17.85
N GLN A 48 -5.09 -27.94 19.08
CA GLN A 48 -4.39 -29.11 19.62
C GLN A 48 -3.05 -29.34 18.87
N PHE A 49 -2.43 -30.52 19.11
CA PHE A 49 -1.17 -30.87 18.48
C PHE A 49 -1.39 -31.49 17.10
N ILE A 50 -1.32 -30.64 16.04
CA ILE A 50 -1.67 -31.01 14.66
C ILE A 50 -0.48 -31.35 13.76
N ASP A 51 0.74 -30.96 14.13
CA ASP A 51 1.93 -31.19 13.32
C ASP A 51 2.94 -32.07 14.06
N PRO A 52 3.09 -33.37 13.69
CA PRO A 52 3.99 -34.30 14.34
C PRO A 52 5.44 -33.83 14.34
N PHE A 53 6.20 -34.17 15.37
CA PHE A 53 7.65 -34.00 15.36
C PHE A 53 8.26 -34.76 14.18
N LYS A 54 9.27 -34.19 13.48
CA LYS A 54 10.08 -34.94 12.54
C LYS A 54 11.30 -35.43 13.28
N VAL A 55 11.50 -36.75 13.32
CA VAL A 55 12.53 -37.39 14.14
C VAL A 55 13.38 -38.35 13.32
N TRP A 56 14.60 -38.54 13.74
CA TRP A 56 15.50 -39.60 13.30
C TRP A 56 15.95 -40.42 14.48
N GLU A 57 15.86 -41.73 14.36
CA GLU A 57 16.34 -42.66 15.37
C GLU A 57 17.75 -43.16 15.03
N HIS A 58 18.70 -42.91 15.90
CA HIS A 58 20.09 -43.35 15.74
C HIS A 58 20.62 -43.88 17.07
N GLU A 59 21.11 -45.12 17.05
CA GLU A 59 21.64 -45.81 18.26
C GLU A 59 20.68 -45.78 19.46
N GLY A 60 19.37 -45.91 19.21
CA GLY A 60 18.33 -45.88 20.25
C GLY A 60 18.00 -44.48 20.79
N ILE A 61 18.58 -43.43 20.21
CA ILE A 61 18.31 -42.03 20.57
C ILE A 61 17.43 -41.38 19.49
N LEU A 62 16.40 -40.65 19.90
CA LEU A 62 15.51 -39.91 19.01
C LEU A 62 16.00 -38.46 18.87
N TYR A 63 16.49 -38.12 17.71
CA TYR A 63 16.91 -36.77 17.36
C TYR A 63 15.79 -35.99 16.65
N CYS A 64 15.47 -34.83 17.18
CA CYS A 64 14.47 -33.95 16.57
C CYS A 64 15.07 -33.18 15.38
N LEU A 65 14.53 -33.42 14.18
CA LEU A 65 14.90 -32.70 12.94
C LEU A 65 14.05 -31.44 12.75
N ASP A 66 12.77 -31.49 13.13
CA ASP A 66 11.86 -30.34 13.15
C ASP A 66 10.87 -30.44 14.29
N GLY A 67 10.57 -29.27 14.91
CA GLY A 67 9.62 -29.14 16.01
C GLY A 67 10.21 -28.60 17.31
N ARG A 68 11.46 -28.12 17.35
CA ARG A 68 12.10 -27.62 18.58
C ARG A 68 11.28 -26.53 19.29
N HIS A 69 10.76 -25.53 18.57
CA HIS A 69 9.94 -24.48 19.17
C HIS A 69 8.63 -25.06 19.75
N ARG A 70 8.00 -26.00 19.05
CA ARG A 70 6.83 -26.72 19.58
C ARG A 70 7.16 -27.46 20.86
N PHE A 71 8.32 -28.12 20.91
CA PHE A 71 8.80 -28.76 22.12
C PHE A 71 8.94 -27.80 23.30
N MET A 72 9.58 -26.66 23.08
CA MET A 72 9.79 -25.63 24.11
C MET A 72 8.47 -25.08 24.65
N ASP A 73 7.52 -24.79 23.77
CA ASP A 73 6.22 -24.27 24.16
C ASP A 73 5.36 -25.32 24.85
N LEU A 74 5.37 -26.57 24.38
CA LEU A 74 4.70 -27.68 25.05
C LEU A 74 5.28 -27.92 26.47
N ASP A 75 6.59 -27.82 26.64
CA ASP A 75 7.23 -27.92 27.93
C ASP A 75 6.88 -26.75 28.86
N SER A 76 6.74 -25.56 28.29
CA SER A 76 6.24 -24.40 29.00
C SER A 76 4.77 -24.56 29.43
N ILE A 77 3.89 -25.00 28.52
CA ILE A 77 2.48 -25.30 28.83
C ILE A 77 2.38 -26.34 29.93
N TYR A 78 3.17 -27.40 29.83
CA TYR A 78 3.17 -28.49 30.85
C TYR A 78 3.55 -28.01 32.25
N LYS A 79 4.44 -27.03 32.35
CA LYS A 79 4.88 -26.43 33.63
C LYS A 79 3.89 -25.45 34.24
N THR A 80 2.86 -25.04 33.47
CA THR A 80 1.89 -24.02 33.91
C THR A 80 0.53 -24.69 34.21
N GLU A 81 0.00 -24.50 35.42
CA GLU A 81 -1.33 -25.05 35.81
C GLU A 81 -2.50 -24.37 35.07
N ALA A 82 -2.25 -23.29 34.31
CA ALA A 82 -3.26 -22.50 33.62
C ALA A 82 -3.74 -23.10 32.28
N TYR A 83 -3.04 -24.08 31.73
CA TYR A 83 -3.34 -24.66 30.41
C TYR A 83 -3.72 -26.16 30.53
N PRO A 84 -4.43 -26.73 29.52
CA PRO A 84 -4.76 -28.14 29.50
C PRO A 84 -3.50 -29.02 29.59
N MET A 85 -3.62 -30.19 30.21
CA MET A 85 -2.52 -31.13 30.35
C MET A 85 -1.99 -31.56 28.98
N VAL A 86 -0.68 -31.45 28.76
CA VAL A 86 -0.01 -31.98 27.58
C VAL A 86 0.14 -33.51 27.76
N PRO A 87 -0.28 -34.36 26.79
CA PRO A 87 -0.11 -35.78 26.85
C PRO A 87 1.36 -36.20 26.99
N GLU A 88 1.62 -37.29 27.66
CA GLU A 88 2.97 -37.89 27.78
C GLU A 88 3.50 -38.34 26.40
N LEU A 89 2.59 -38.81 25.55
CA LEU A 89 2.89 -39.33 24.24
C LEU A 89 2.32 -38.39 23.18
N LEU A 90 3.16 -37.97 22.21
CA LEU A 90 2.75 -37.17 21.06
C LEU A 90 3.24 -37.82 19.76
N PRO A 91 2.56 -37.58 18.62
CA PRO A 91 2.93 -38.19 17.35
C PRO A 91 4.25 -37.62 16.81
N ALA A 92 5.06 -38.53 16.25
CA ALA A 92 6.27 -38.19 15.52
C ALA A 92 6.37 -38.98 14.21
N THR A 93 6.88 -38.33 13.18
CA THR A 93 7.19 -38.94 11.87
C THR A 93 8.68 -39.25 11.80
N PHE A 94 9.02 -40.49 11.59
CA PHE A 94 10.38 -41.00 11.51
C PHE A 94 10.91 -40.83 10.10
N ILE A 95 12.05 -40.14 9.98
CA ILE A 95 12.72 -39.83 8.72
C ILE A 95 14.01 -40.65 8.64
N ASP A 96 14.24 -41.27 7.50
CA ASP A 96 15.47 -41.99 7.23
C ASP A 96 16.64 -41.04 7.00
N CYS A 97 17.74 -41.22 7.75
CA CYS A 97 18.98 -40.45 7.57
C CYS A 97 20.18 -41.44 7.68
N LYS A 98 21.17 -41.22 6.83
CA LYS A 98 22.36 -42.08 6.79
C LYS A 98 23.28 -41.91 7.99
N ASP A 99 23.44 -40.66 8.40
CA ASP A 99 24.38 -40.23 9.42
C ASP A 99 23.97 -38.89 10.05
N MET A 100 24.68 -38.45 11.08
CA MET A 100 24.48 -37.19 11.80
C MET A 100 24.64 -35.96 10.90
N LYS A 101 25.50 -36.04 9.89
CA LYS A 101 25.70 -34.91 8.92
C LYS A 101 24.45 -34.71 8.07
N GLU A 102 23.90 -35.78 7.51
CA GLU A 102 22.68 -35.69 6.72
C GLU A 102 21.47 -35.26 7.58
N ALA A 103 21.41 -35.73 8.84
CA ALA A 103 20.39 -35.29 9.79
C ALA A 103 20.50 -33.76 10.05
N ALA A 104 21.70 -33.25 10.21
CA ALA A 104 21.95 -31.81 10.36
C ALA A 104 21.58 -31.01 9.07
N GLU A 105 21.87 -31.56 7.89
CA GLU A 105 21.46 -30.97 6.61
C GLU A 105 19.92 -30.91 6.51
N LEU A 106 19.21 -31.94 6.93
CA LEU A 106 17.75 -31.95 6.96
C LEU A 106 17.17 -30.94 7.95
N VAL A 107 17.81 -30.69 9.08
CA VAL A 107 17.42 -29.60 10.00
C VAL A 107 17.45 -28.24 9.27
N LEU A 108 18.44 -27.99 8.42
CA LEU A 108 18.52 -26.77 7.59
C LEU A 108 17.40 -26.76 6.53
N VAL A 109 17.13 -27.89 5.88
CA VAL A 109 16.06 -28.01 4.87
C VAL A 109 14.71 -27.70 5.50
N TYR A 110 14.38 -28.29 6.63
CA TYR A 110 13.13 -28.00 7.37
C TYR A 110 13.06 -26.56 7.89
N SER A 111 14.20 -25.92 8.05
CA SER A 111 14.27 -24.53 8.48
C SER A 111 14.17 -23.54 7.34
N SER A 112 14.24 -24.02 6.09
CA SER A 112 14.25 -23.18 4.88
C SER A 112 12.83 -22.80 4.45
N ALA A 113 12.64 -21.56 3.98
CA ALA A 113 11.39 -21.08 3.39
C ALA A 113 11.56 -21.04 1.87
N TYR A 114 10.92 -21.97 1.15
CA TYR A 114 10.98 -22.04 -0.32
C TYR A 114 9.94 -21.15 -1.01
N ALA A 115 8.95 -20.66 -0.26
CA ALA A 115 7.92 -19.78 -0.77
C ALA A 115 7.52 -18.75 0.29
N LYS A 116 7.09 -17.58 -0.18
CA LYS A 116 6.54 -16.51 0.68
C LYS A 116 5.05 -16.40 0.43
N ILE A 117 4.29 -16.19 1.50
CA ILE A 117 2.90 -15.80 1.39
C ILE A 117 2.87 -14.33 0.97
N THR A 118 2.22 -14.04 -0.16
CA THR A 118 1.99 -12.67 -0.61
C THR A 118 0.79 -12.07 0.10
N GLN A 119 0.75 -10.75 0.23
CA GLN A 119 -0.41 -10.06 0.82
C GLN A 119 -1.69 -10.40 0.06
N GLN A 120 -1.61 -10.38 -1.26
CA GLN A 120 -2.71 -10.73 -2.16
C GLN A 120 -3.18 -12.18 -1.95
N GLY A 121 -2.27 -13.14 -1.99
CA GLY A 121 -2.63 -14.55 -1.79
C GLY A 121 -3.26 -14.81 -0.42
N LEU A 122 -2.82 -14.09 0.64
CA LEU A 122 -3.46 -14.19 1.95
C LEU A 122 -4.86 -13.56 1.95
N PHE A 123 -5.03 -12.41 1.28
CA PHE A 123 -6.33 -11.77 1.14
C PHE A 123 -7.34 -12.70 0.46
N ASP A 124 -6.99 -13.24 -0.71
CA ASP A 124 -7.84 -14.16 -1.47
C ASP A 124 -8.22 -15.38 -0.62
N PHE A 125 -7.23 -15.93 0.09
CA PHE A 125 -7.46 -17.09 0.95
C PHE A 125 -8.42 -16.77 2.10
N VAL A 126 -8.16 -15.68 2.82
CA VAL A 126 -9.01 -15.25 3.96
C VAL A 126 -10.43 -14.94 3.49
N SER A 127 -10.59 -14.24 2.37
CA SER A 127 -11.89 -13.88 1.80
C SER A 127 -12.66 -15.10 1.30
N ASN A 128 -12.01 -16.02 0.58
CA ASN A 128 -12.65 -17.23 0.05
C ASN A 128 -13.19 -18.15 1.15
N PHE A 129 -12.54 -18.19 2.30
CA PHE A 129 -12.92 -19.03 3.43
C PHE A 129 -13.60 -18.26 4.56
N ASN A 130 -13.84 -16.96 4.39
CA ASN A 130 -14.44 -16.06 5.37
C ASN A 130 -13.79 -16.19 6.77
N LEU A 131 -12.46 -16.14 6.81
CA LEU A 131 -11.68 -16.28 8.03
C LEU A 131 -11.65 -14.98 8.83
N ASP A 132 -11.68 -15.09 10.14
CA ASP A 132 -11.60 -13.95 11.06
C ASP A 132 -10.16 -13.46 11.21
N VAL A 133 -9.83 -12.31 10.59
CA VAL A 133 -8.47 -11.73 10.56
C VAL A 133 -7.95 -11.39 11.96
N PRO A 134 -8.73 -10.74 12.86
CA PRO A 134 -8.31 -10.51 14.24
C PRO A 134 -7.88 -11.79 14.96
N SER A 135 -8.67 -12.85 14.85
CA SER A 135 -8.35 -14.16 15.45
C SER A 135 -7.09 -14.78 14.83
N LEU A 136 -6.89 -14.64 13.51
CA LEU A 136 -5.67 -15.13 12.85
C LEU A 136 -4.42 -14.37 13.31
N LYS A 137 -4.51 -13.06 13.47
CA LYS A 137 -3.42 -12.21 13.95
C LYS A 137 -2.84 -12.70 15.27
N ASP A 138 -3.70 -13.15 16.17
CA ASP A 138 -3.29 -13.63 17.50
C ASP A 138 -2.65 -15.03 17.49
N MET A 139 -2.89 -15.82 16.43
CA MET A 139 -2.48 -17.23 16.36
C MET A 139 -1.34 -17.52 15.38
N ILE A 140 -1.14 -16.69 14.35
CA ILE A 140 -0.15 -16.97 13.31
C ILE A 140 0.93 -15.90 13.22
N SER A 141 2.13 -16.33 12.83
CA SER A 141 3.24 -15.46 12.48
C SER A 141 3.83 -15.90 11.15
N ILE A 142 3.76 -15.01 10.16
CA ILE A 142 4.30 -15.28 8.83
C ILE A 142 5.62 -14.52 8.72
N PRO A 143 6.76 -15.19 8.40
CA PRO A 143 8.04 -14.51 8.25
C PRO A 143 7.97 -13.35 7.25
N GLU A 144 8.59 -12.23 7.60
CA GLU A 144 8.62 -11.00 6.78
C GLU A 144 7.24 -10.41 6.43
N PHE A 145 6.20 -10.78 7.19
CA PHE A 145 4.83 -10.32 6.97
C PHE A 145 4.21 -9.84 8.30
N SER A 146 3.58 -8.66 8.28
CA SER A 146 2.87 -8.13 9.45
C SER A 146 1.37 -8.41 9.35
N MET A 147 0.87 -9.25 10.23
CA MET A 147 -0.57 -9.52 10.35
C MET A 147 -1.35 -8.30 10.84
N GLU A 148 -0.75 -7.46 11.73
CA GLU A 148 -1.35 -6.20 12.18
C GLU A 148 -1.60 -5.26 10.99
N ARG A 149 -0.60 -5.14 10.12
CA ARG A 149 -0.70 -4.33 8.91
C ARG A 149 -1.71 -4.91 7.92
N PHE A 150 -1.77 -6.23 7.81
CA PHE A 150 -2.76 -6.91 6.96
C PHE A 150 -4.17 -6.66 7.47
N GLU A 151 -4.43 -6.77 8.77
CA GLU A 151 -5.73 -6.48 9.37
C GLU A 151 -6.18 -5.04 9.10
N GLN A 152 -5.29 -4.06 9.35
CA GLN A 152 -5.59 -2.64 9.10
C GLN A 152 -5.91 -2.34 7.63
N LYS A 153 -5.37 -3.12 6.72
CA LYS A 153 -5.54 -2.96 5.27
C LYS A 153 -6.44 -3.99 4.64
N PHE A 154 -7.05 -4.87 5.43
CA PHE A 154 -7.85 -5.97 4.88
C PHE A 154 -8.93 -5.45 3.92
N ASP A 155 -9.65 -4.41 4.32
CA ASP A 155 -10.66 -3.78 3.47
C ASP A 155 -10.05 -3.05 2.26
N LEU A 156 -8.77 -2.66 2.32
CA LEU A 156 -8.05 -2.01 1.22
C LEU A 156 -7.54 -3.02 0.18
N PHE A 157 -7.25 -4.27 0.58
CA PHE A 157 -6.81 -5.31 -0.36
C PHE A 157 -7.89 -5.77 -1.31
N ASP A 158 -9.15 -5.73 -0.88
CA ASP A 158 -10.29 -6.01 -1.76
C ASP A 158 -10.32 -5.07 -2.97
N VAL A 159 -9.71 -3.89 -2.84
CA VAL A 159 -9.57 -2.89 -3.91
C VAL A 159 -8.47 -3.25 -4.92
N GLN A 160 -7.40 -3.94 -4.51
CA GLN A 160 -6.36 -4.38 -5.46
C GLN A 160 -6.85 -5.48 -6.39
N ASN A 161 -7.83 -6.27 -5.97
CA ASN A 161 -8.39 -7.38 -6.73
C ASN A 161 -9.66 -7.07 -7.50
N GLY A 162 -10.27 -5.99 -7.18
CA GLY A 162 -11.43 -5.46 -7.83
C GLY A 162 -11.21 -3.97 -7.95
N GLU A 163 -10.17 -3.53 -8.70
CA GLU A 163 -10.19 -2.17 -9.16
C GLU A 163 -11.54 -1.96 -9.82
N GLU A 164 -12.29 -1.02 -9.29
CA GLU A 164 -13.48 -0.55 -9.98
C GLU A 164 -13.02 -0.19 -11.39
N PRO A 165 -13.57 -0.81 -12.43
CA PRO A 165 -13.11 -0.57 -13.78
C PRO A 165 -13.18 0.93 -14.04
N HIS A 166 -12.16 1.47 -14.70
CA HIS A 166 -12.19 2.86 -15.14
C HIS A 166 -13.34 3.01 -16.12
N VAL A 167 -14.33 3.78 -15.75
CA VAL A 167 -15.49 4.04 -16.58
C VAL A 167 -15.09 5.00 -17.69
N CYS A 168 -15.14 4.55 -18.94
CA CYS A 168 -14.98 5.40 -20.09
C CYS A 168 -16.34 5.96 -20.50
N VAL A 169 -16.53 7.25 -20.31
CA VAL A 169 -17.73 7.95 -20.78
C VAL A 169 -17.50 8.36 -22.23
N GLU A 170 -18.41 7.99 -23.14
CA GLU A 170 -18.37 8.49 -24.51
C GLU A 170 -18.72 9.98 -24.57
N GLU A 171 -18.05 10.77 -25.43
CA GLU A 171 -18.26 12.24 -25.53
C GLU A 171 -19.74 12.63 -25.67
N LYS A 172 -20.55 11.84 -26.39
CA LYS A 172 -21.99 12.12 -26.57
C LYS A 172 -22.83 11.96 -25.30
N ASN A 173 -22.31 11.29 -24.29
CA ASN A 173 -22.99 10.97 -23.02
C ASN A 173 -22.53 11.85 -21.86
N ILE A 174 -21.70 12.87 -22.11
CA ILE A 174 -21.22 13.75 -21.05
C ILE A 174 -22.35 14.70 -20.63
N ILE A 175 -22.77 14.59 -19.35
CA ILE A 175 -23.79 15.43 -18.74
C ILE A 175 -23.20 16.50 -17.82
N VAL A 176 -21.98 16.29 -17.32
CA VAL A 176 -21.22 17.23 -16.49
C VAL A 176 -20.77 18.43 -17.33
N LYS A 177 -20.78 19.61 -16.73
CA LYS A 177 -20.38 20.88 -17.38
C LYS A 177 -19.31 21.59 -16.58
N PRO A 178 -18.46 22.38 -17.22
CA PRO A 178 -17.54 23.27 -16.52
C PRO A 178 -18.29 24.14 -15.49
N GLY A 179 -17.77 24.21 -14.28
CA GLY A 179 -18.34 24.90 -13.14
C GLY A 179 -19.24 24.05 -12.25
N ASP A 180 -19.66 22.84 -12.66
CA ASP A 180 -20.48 21.97 -11.83
C ASP A 180 -19.71 21.55 -10.58
N LEU A 181 -20.37 21.70 -9.42
CA LEU A 181 -19.84 21.34 -8.11
C LEU A 181 -20.70 20.24 -7.47
N PHE A 182 -20.08 19.12 -7.17
CA PHE A 182 -20.70 17.94 -6.59
C PHE A 182 -20.24 17.68 -5.18
N GLN A 183 -21.14 17.15 -4.36
CA GLN A 183 -20.84 16.55 -3.07
C GLN A 183 -21.24 15.08 -3.07
N LEU A 184 -20.28 14.21 -2.73
CA LEU A 184 -20.38 12.76 -2.67
C LEU A 184 -20.00 12.33 -1.25
N ASN A 185 -20.97 11.92 -0.43
CA ASN A 185 -20.78 11.77 1.01
C ASN A 185 -20.13 13.04 1.61
N GLY A 186 -18.96 12.94 2.22
CA GLY A 186 -18.21 14.10 2.73
C GLY A 186 -17.25 14.75 1.72
N HIS A 187 -17.10 14.19 0.50
CA HIS A 187 -16.18 14.68 -0.51
C HIS A 187 -16.81 15.75 -1.39
N ARG A 188 -16.00 16.72 -1.88
CA ARG A 188 -16.42 17.69 -2.87
C ARG A 188 -15.54 17.62 -4.13
N LEU A 189 -16.16 17.70 -5.29
CA LEU A 189 -15.53 17.65 -6.60
C LEU A 189 -16.09 18.76 -7.47
N ILE A 190 -15.24 19.61 -8.04
CA ILE A 190 -15.63 20.64 -8.98
C ILE A 190 -15.07 20.34 -10.38
N CYS A 191 -15.92 20.45 -11.40
CA CYS A 191 -15.49 20.49 -12.79
C CYS A 191 -14.91 21.87 -13.08
N GLY A 192 -13.61 22.05 -12.75
CA GLY A 192 -12.98 23.37 -12.78
C GLY A 192 -11.49 23.29 -12.59
N SER A 193 -10.85 24.44 -12.43
CA SER A 193 -9.40 24.54 -12.37
C SER A 193 -8.90 25.07 -11.02
N PHE A 194 -7.81 24.47 -10.52
CA PHE A 194 -7.08 25.00 -9.37
C PHE A 194 -6.48 26.41 -9.62
N THR A 195 -6.39 26.84 -10.89
CA THR A 195 -5.93 28.18 -11.27
C THR A 195 -7.04 29.25 -11.14
N SER A 196 -8.31 28.81 -11.02
CA SER A 196 -9.47 29.66 -10.77
C SER A 196 -9.68 29.89 -9.29
N GLU A 197 -9.45 31.08 -8.80
CA GLU A 197 -9.69 31.44 -7.39
C GLU A 197 -11.16 31.20 -6.99
N ALA A 198 -12.10 31.44 -7.92
CA ALA A 198 -13.53 31.19 -7.69
C ALA A 198 -13.84 29.72 -7.49
N ASP A 199 -13.26 28.83 -8.33
CA ASP A 199 -13.45 27.38 -8.22
C ASP A 199 -12.85 26.82 -6.92
N VAL A 200 -11.61 27.25 -6.61
CA VAL A 200 -10.93 26.87 -5.36
C VAL A 200 -11.73 27.34 -4.14
N LYS A 201 -12.25 28.56 -4.14
CA LYS A 201 -13.08 29.07 -3.05
C LYS A 201 -14.39 28.30 -2.90
N ALA A 202 -15.07 28.00 -4.01
CA ALA A 202 -16.32 27.21 -4.00
C ALA A 202 -16.06 25.80 -3.49
N LEU A 203 -14.95 25.18 -3.87
CA LEU A 203 -14.54 23.85 -3.44
C LEU A 203 -14.20 23.80 -1.95
N MET A 204 -13.34 24.70 -1.50
CA MET A 204 -12.74 24.68 -0.17
C MET A 204 -13.63 25.26 0.93
N GLN A 205 -14.47 26.27 0.63
CA GLN A 205 -15.36 26.90 1.61
C GLN A 205 -14.64 27.28 2.92
N ASP A 206 -13.43 27.87 2.82
CA ASP A 206 -12.52 28.24 3.91
C ASP A 206 -11.93 27.07 4.73
N GLU A 207 -12.19 25.80 4.37
CA GLU A 207 -11.53 24.64 4.96
C GLU A 207 -10.06 24.56 4.54
N LYS A 208 -9.26 23.87 5.36
CA LYS A 208 -7.81 23.68 5.11
C LYS A 208 -7.44 22.22 5.12
N ALA A 209 -6.63 21.81 4.16
CA ALA A 209 -6.19 20.42 4.03
C ALA A 209 -5.00 20.09 4.95
N ARG A 210 -4.95 18.84 5.38
CA ARG A 210 -3.80 18.26 6.06
C ARG A 210 -2.78 17.67 5.09
N ILE A 211 -3.24 17.24 3.92
CA ILE A 211 -2.42 16.60 2.88
C ILE A 211 -2.85 17.11 1.51
N ILE A 212 -1.87 17.28 0.66
CA ILE A 212 -2.03 17.46 -0.78
C ILE A 212 -1.45 16.22 -1.45
N ASN A 213 -2.23 15.58 -2.32
CA ASN A 213 -1.77 14.44 -3.11
C ASN A 213 -2.06 14.73 -4.57
N CYS A 214 -1.06 15.19 -5.32
CA CYS A 214 -1.21 15.68 -6.70
C CYS A 214 -0.36 14.88 -7.67
N ASP A 215 -0.98 14.53 -8.80
CA ASP A 215 -0.33 13.99 -10.00
C ASP A 215 -0.52 14.96 -11.18
N PRO A 216 0.27 16.06 -11.22
CA PRO A 216 0.11 17.07 -12.26
C PRO A 216 0.56 16.54 -13.63
N PRO A 217 0.11 17.13 -14.74
CA PRO A 217 0.65 16.78 -16.05
C PRO A 217 2.14 17.11 -16.14
N TYR A 218 2.92 16.17 -16.75
CA TYR A 218 4.39 16.20 -16.74
C TYR A 218 5.02 17.03 -17.88
N ASN A 219 4.23 17.82 -18.58
CA ASN A 219 4.66 18.57 -19.77
C ASN A 219 5.33 17.66 -20.82
N LEU A 220 4.74 16.50 -21.06
CA LEU A 220 5.19 15.51 -22.03
C LEU A 220 4.10 15.28 -23.08
N PRO A 221 4.43 15.30 -24.38
CA PRO A 221 3.45 15.07 -25.44
C PRO A 221 2.89 13.62 -25.36
N ALA A 222 1.62 13.43 -25.71
CA ALA A 222 0.91 12.16 -25.58
C ALA A 222 1.61 10.98 -26.29
N ASN A 223 2.35 11.24 -27.37
CA ASN A 223 3.14 10.24 -28.08
C ASN A 223 4.30 9.63 -27.26
N PHE A 224 4.63 10.22 -26.12
CA PHE A 224 5.61 9.65 -25.16
C PHE A 224 5.06 8.47 -24.40
N PHE A 225 3.75 8.39 -24.22
CA PHE A 225 3.07 7.37 -23.43
C PHE A 225 2.46 6.24 -24.27
N THR A 226 2.31 6.43 -25.59
CA THR A 226 1.68 5.48 -26.50
C THR A 226 2.65 4.96 -27.56
N ASN A 227 2.50 3.69 -27.98
CA ASN A 227 3.18 3.19 -29.16
C ASN A 227 2.67 3.92 -30.41
N LYS A 228 3.56 4.16 -31.38
CA LYS A 228 3.33 5.00 -32.57
C LYS A 228 2.09 4.71 -33.43
N ASP A 229 1.43 3.58 -33.20
CA ASP A 229 0.29 3.12 -34.01
C ASP A 229 -1.09 3.31 -33.36
N GLU A 230 -1.16 3.83 -32.12
CA GLU A 230 -2.43 4.03 -31.43
C GLU A 230 -2.57 5.49 -30.97
N GLN A 231 -3.03 6.38 -31.84
CA GLN A 231 -3.53 7.73 -31.48
C GLN A 231 -4.89 7.60 -30.75
N ARG A 232 -4.90 7.07 -29.52
CA ARG A 232 -6.14 6.87 -28.76
C ARG A 232 -6.36 7.85 -27.63
N HIS A 233 -5.37 8.69 -27.34
CA HIS A 233 -5.47 9.67 -26.24
C HIS A 233 -5.38 11.08 -26.83
N LYS A 234 -6.33 11.93 -26.47
CA LYS A 234 -6.19 13.39 -26.65
C LYS A 234 -5.04 13.88 -25.74
N ASP A 235 -4.33 14.90 -26.18
CA ASP A 235 -3.38 15.59 -25.31
C ASP A 235 -4.12 16.15 -24.09
N PHE A 236 -3.43 16.20 -22.95
CA PHE A 236 -3.97 16.86 -21.76
C PHE A 236 -4.35 18.30 -22.08
N ALA A 237 -5.37 18.83 -21.37
CA ALA A 237 -5.81 20.21 -21.54
C ALA A 237 -4.70 21.25 -21.25
N MET A 238 -3.66 20.86 -20.52
CA MET A 238 -2.46 21.62 -20.25
C MET A 238 -1.30 20.72 -19.89
N GLY A 239 -0.04 21.14 -20.11
CA GLY A 239 1.16 20.36 -19.78
C GLY A 239 1.39 19.16 -20.70
N ALA A 240 1.01 19.29 -21.98
CA ALA A 240 1.18 18.27 -23.03
C ALA A 240 2.47 18.47 -23.84
N GLY A 241 3.49 19.15 -23.30
CA GLY A 241 4.75 19.44 -23.95
C GLY A 241 4.81 20.81 -24.62
N GLU A 242 3.80 21.65 -24.40
CA GLU A 242 3.71 23.00 -24.95
C GLU A 242 4.45 24.05 -24.12
N MET A 243 4.73 23.77 -22.85
CA MET A 243 5.36 24.74 -21.94
C MET A 243 6.88 24.74 -22.10
N THR A 244 7.49 25.89 -22.14
CA THR A 244 8.92 26.09 -21.94
C THR A 244 9.31 25.71 -20.48
N ASP A 245 10.60 25.53 -20.23
CA ASP A 245 11.11 25.23 -18.89
C ASP A 245 10.67 26.25 -17.84
N ASP A 246 10.76 27.53 -18.16
CA ASP A 246 10.36 28.64 -17.27
C ASP A 246 8.85 28.66 -17.02
N GLU A 247 8.05 28.38 -18.04
CA GLU A 247 6.58 28.30 -17.92
C GLU A 247 6.19 27.07 -17.05
N PHE A 248 6.86 25.96 -17.24
CA PHE A 248 6.58 24.79 -16.46
C PHE A 248 7.00 24.94 -14.98
N VAL A 249 8.13 25.60 -14.70
CA VAL A 249 8.51 25.99 -13.32
C VAL A 249 7.42 26.88 -12.69
N LYS A 250 6.91 27.87 -13.43
CA LYS A 250 5.82 28.74 -12.92
C LYS A 250 4.53 28.00 -12.70
N PHE A 251 4.19 27.05 -13.57
CA PHE A 251 3.01 26.19 -13.41
C PHE A 251 3.13 25.34 -12.13
N LEU A 252 4.27 24.66 -11.90
CA LEU A 252 4.52 23.92 -10.69
C LEU A 252 4.53 24.80 -9.43
N ALA A 253 5.11 25.99 -9.52
CA ALA A 253 5.09 26.96 -8.42
C ALA A 253 3.65 27.44 -8.11
N LEU A 254 2.78 27.57 -9.11
CA LEU A 254 1.37 27.90 -8.90
C LEU A 254 0.64 26.77 -8.16
N ILE A 255 0.87 25.50 -8.55
CA ILE A 255 0.32 24.34 -7.84
C ILE A 255 0.74 24.36 -6.36
N MET A 256 2.03 24.53 -6.10
CA MET A 256 2.57 24.58 -4.74
C MET A 256 2.02 25.76 -3.95
N THR A 257 1.91 26.95 -4.55
CA THR A 257 1.36 28.16 -3.92
C THR A 257 -0.11 27.97 -3.55
N THR A 258 -0.93 27.46 -4.49
CA THR A 258 -2.34 27.17 -4.23
C THR A 258 -2.49 26.12 -3.14
N SER A 259 -1.61 25.12 -3.12
CA SER A 259 -1.57 24.09 -2.07
C SER A 259 -1.25 24.67 -0.69
N VAL A 260 -0.22 25.50 -0.58
CA VAL A 260 0.15 26.17 0.69
C VAL A 260 -0.99 27.05 1.19
N ASN A 261 -1.62 27.81 0.29
CA ASN A 261 -2.71 28.72 0.66
C ASN A 261 -3.97 27.98 1.14
N ASN A 262 -4.17 26.72 0.76
CA ASN A 262 -5.35 25.92 1.10
C ASN A 262 -5.07 24.77 2.06
N SER A 263 -3.89 24.74 2.65
CA SER A 263 -3.52 23.74 3.66
C SER A 263 -3.25 24.36 5.03
N VAL A 264 -3.34 23.51 6.06
CA VAL A 264 -2.93 23.93 7.42
C VAL A 264 -1.42 24.02 7.51
N PRO A 265 -0.89 24.84 8.43
CA PRO A 265 0.52 24.82 8.73
C PRO A 265 1.02 23.38 9.04
N GLY A 266 2.10 22.93 8.36
CA GLY A 266 2.66 21.59 8.49
C GLY A 266 1.94 20.50 7.70
N ALA A 267 1.06 20.87 6.80
CA ALA A 267 0.53 19.95 5.80
C ALA A 267 1.66 19.31 4.98
N ILE A 268 1.44 18.08 4.58
CA ILE A 268 2.38 17.36 3.73
C ILE A 268 1.88 17.37 2.29
N HIS A 269 2.75 17.74 1.37
CA HIS A 269 2.45 17.82 -0.04
C HIS A 269 3.21 16.70 -0.77
N TYR A 270 2.47 15.72 -1.30
CA TYR A 270 2.94 14.66 -2.17
C TYR A 270 2.69 15.08 -3.61
N ILE A 271 3.76 15.33 -4.37
CA ILE A 271 3.66 15.76 -5.77
C ILE A 271 4.43 14.77 -6.64
N PHE A 272 3.72 14.06 -7.49
CA PHE A 272 4.31 13.08 -8.41
C PHE A 272 4.94 13.81 -9.60
N MET A 273 6.06 13.27 -10.08
CA MET A 273 6.76 13.78 -11.26
C MET A 273 7.68 12.73 -11.84
N ASP A 274 7.94 12.80 -13.13
CA ASP A 274 8.98 12.01 -13.77
C ASP A 274 10.39 12.56 -13.44
N PHE A 275 11.39 11.70 -13.57
CA PHE A 275 12.77 12.05 -13.20
C PHE A 275 13.37 13.21 -14.07
N ARG A 276 12.87 13.41 -15.29
CA ARG A 276 13.36 14.44 -16.21
C ARG A 276 13.05 15.84 -15.71
N HIS A 277 11.95 15.98 -14.97
CA HIS A 277 11.45 17.24 -14.46
C HIS A 277 11.80 17.49 -12.98
N SER A 278 12.71 16.69 -12.40
CA SER A 278 13.19 16.86 -11.01
C SER A 278 13.76 18.26 -10.77
N TRP A 279 14.46 18.80 -11.75
CA TRP A 279 15.00 20.18 -11.73
C TRP A 279 13.87 21.23 -11.63
N HIS A 280 12.85 21.13 -12.45
CA HIS A 280 11.69 22.03 -12.44
C HIS A 280 10.97 22.01 -11.09
N MET A 281 10.81 20.79 -10.51
CA MET A 281 10.22 20.62 -9.18
C MET A 281 11.00 21.34 -8.09
N THR A 282 12.32 21.20 -8.09
CA THR A 282 13.19 21.82 -7.08
C THR A 282 13.25 23.36 -7.26
N GLU A 283 13.21 23.87 -8.51
CA GLU A 283 13.19 25.29 -8.78
C GLU A 283 11.85 25.93 -8.37
N ALA A 284 10.74 25.28 -8.69
CA ALA A 284 9.43 25.70 -8.21
C ALA A 284 9.35 25.70 -6.67
N ALA A 285 9.90 24.67 -6.02
CA ALA A 285 9.94 24.59 -4.57
C ALA A 285 10.76 25.73 -3.95
N ARG A 286 11.88 26.11 -4.56
CA ARG A 286 12.67 27.27 -4.13
C ARG A 286 11.86 28.58 -4.14
N LEU A 287 11.03 28.76 -5.14
CA LEU A 287 10.18 29.95 -5.25
C LEU A 287 9.08 30.02 -4.18
N VAL A 288 8.51 28.88 -3.81
CA VAL A 288 7.33 28.81 -2.94
C VAL A 288 7.70 28.57 -1.49
N TYR A 289 8.51 27.54 -1.22
CA TYR A 289 8.90 27.15 0.15
C TYR A 289 10.18 27.84 0.63
N GLY A 290 10.88 28.58 -0.24
CA GLY A 290 12.18 29.19 0.08
C GLY A 290 13.35 28.19 0.11
N ASN A 291 13.07 26.89 -0.05
CA ASN A 291 14.06 25.82 -0.08
C ASN A 291 13.83 24.94 -1.31
N PRO A 292 14.85 24.70 -2.16
CA PRO A 292 14.70 23.83 -3.33
C PRO A 292 14.57 22.36 -2.97
N GLN A 293 14.93 21.97 -1.74
CA GLN A 293 14.99 20.56 -1.35
C GLN A 293 13.65 20.08 -0.81
N PRO A 294 13.11 18.96 -1.33
CA PRO A 294 11.98 18.31 -0.71
C PRO A 294 12.35 17.73 0.66
N LYS A 295 11.38 17.49 1.50
CA LYS A 295 11.59 16.78 2.78
C LYS A 295 12.08 15.35 2.52
N GLN A 296 11.58 14.74 1.46
CA GLN A 296 11.97 13.42 0.97
C GLN A 296 11.58 13.26 -0.50
N ILE A 297 12.23 12.32 -1.18
CA ILE A 297 11.79 11.81 -2.48
C ILE A 297 11.47 10.32 -2.28
N CYS A 298 10.22 9.96 -2.48
CA CYS A 298 9.81 8.57 -2.54
C CYS A 298 9.87 8.06 -3.98
N VAL A 299 10.34 6.84 -4.16
CA VAL A 299 10.45 6.18 -5.45
C VAL A 299 9.40 5.10 -5.56
N TRP A 300 8.40 5.29 -6.42
CA TRP A 300 7.48 4.22 -6.74
C TRP A 300 8.13 3.27 -7.75
N GLU A 301 8.53 2.10 -7.28
CA GLU A 301 9.04 1.00 -8.10
C GLU A 301 7.86 0.25 -8.73
N LYS A 302 7.78 0.28 -10.07
CA LYS A 302 6.76 -0.39 -10.86
C LYS A 302 7.21 -1.83 -11.20
N ASP A 303 6.27 -2.71 -11.41
CA ASP A 303 6.50 -4.08 -11.88
C ASP A 303 6.73 -4.17 -13.40
N LEU A 304 6.36 -3.13 -14.17
CA LEU A 304 6.53 -3.05 -15.60
C LEU A 304 7.51 -1.93 -15.97
N PHE A 305 8.29 -2.19 -17.02
CA PHE A 305 9.23 -1.22 -17.59
C PHE A 305 8.51 -0.25 -18.53
N ALA A 306 8.81 1.04 -18.40
CA ALA A 306 8.43 2.05 -19.39
C ALA A 306 9.30 1.93 -20.65
N ASN A 307 8.92 2.67 -21.69
CA ASN A 307 9.73 2.78 -22.90
C ASN A 307 11.06 3.50 -22.62
N GLY A 308 12.14 3.07 -23.24
CA GLY A 308 13.46 3.70 -23.11
C GLY A 308 14.44 3.15 -24.12
N SER A 309 15.33 4.02 -24.63
CA SER A 309 16.33 3.65 -25.64
C SER A 309 17.65 3.17 -25.05
N PHE A 310 17.96 3.53 -23.81
CA PHE A 310 19.22 3.13 -23.11
C PHE A 310 18.91 2.34 -21.84
N TYR A 311 18.28 2.94 -20.84
CA TYR A 311 17.67 2.24 -19.73
C TYR A 311 16.15 2.44 -19.78
N ARG A 312 15.41 1.39 -19.46
CA ARG A 312 13.95 1.49 -19.29
C ARG A 312 13.62 1.95 -17.89
N ALA A 313 12.90 3.05 -17.76
CA ALA A 313 12.46 3.52 -16.46
C ALA A 313 11.44 2.53 -15.86
N GLN A 314 11.66 2.14 -14.61
CA GLN A 314 10.79 1.27 -13.83
C GLN A 314 10.30 2.00 -12.57
N HIS A 315 10.31 3.33 -12.59
CA HIS A 315 9.95 4.11 -11.41
C HIS A 315 9.30 5.43 -11.79
N GLU A 316 8.57 5.98 -10.84
CA GLU A 316 8.18 7.39 -10.74
C GLU A 316 8.64 7.96 -9.42
N LEU A 317 8.83 9.27 -9.38
CA LEU A 317 9.23 9.99 -8.17
C LEU A 317 8.02 10.67 -7.54
N CYS A 318 7.96 10.66 -6.21
CA CYS A 318 7.03 11.46 -5.43
C CYS A 318 7.83 12.40 -4.55
N PHE A 319 7.75 13.70 -4.83
CA PHE A 319 8.42 14.74 -4.07
C PHE A 319 7.55 15.15 -2.88
N ILE A 320 8.12 15.14 -1.68
CA ILE A 320 7.42 15.45 -0.45
C ILE A 320 7.89 16.81 0.08
N PHE A 321 6.96 17.74 0.16
CA PHE A 321 7.20 19.09 0.65
C PHE A 321 6.33 19.38 1.88
N SER A 322 6.70 20.41 2.62
CA SER A 322 5.90 20.99 3.68
C SER A 322 6.29 22.46 3.83
N ASP A 323 5.33 23.33 4.17
CA ASP A 323 5.59 24.73 4.41
C ASP A 323 6.48 24.90 5.66
N GLU A 324 7.59 25.64 5.53
CA GLU A 324 8.53 25.86 6.65
C GLU A 324 7.98 26.75 7.76
N LYS A 325 7.01 27.61 7.46
CA LYS A 325 6.34 28.46 8.47
C LYS A 325 5.43 27.66 9.37
N ALA A 326 5.19 26.45 9.01
CA ALA A 326 4.38 25.54 9.78
C ALA A 326 5.18 24.83 10.84
N LYS A 327 4.87 25.09 12.09
CA LYS A 327 5.16 24.13 13.16
C LYS A 327 4.27 22.91 12.88
N ALA A 328 4.81 21.96 12.14
CA ALA A 328 4.12 20.72 11.90
C ALA A 328 3.69 20.14 13.25
N LEU A 329 2.43 19.75 13.36
CA LEU A 329 1.89 19.09 14.53
C LEU A 329 2.42 17.64 14.55
N TRP A 330 3.63 17.50 15.05
CA TRP A 330 4.20 16.20 15.29
C TRP A 330 3.92 15.77 16.72
N ASN A 331 3.44 14.59 16.92
CA ASN A 331 3.13 14.02 18.22
C ASN A 331 4.44 13.66 18.96
N LYS A 332 4.85 14.54 19.87
CA LYS A 332 6.11 14.48 20.60
C LYS A 332 6.26 13.19 21.43
N ASP A 333 5.14 12.52 21.74
CA ASP A 333 5.10 11.36 22.64
C ASP A 333 5.46 10.03 21.97
N LEU A 334 5.82 10.05 20.68
CA LEU A 334 6.08 8.85 19.90
C LEU A 334 7.49 8.75 19.32
N LEU A 335 8.35 9.75 19.52
CA LEU A 335 9.73 9.74 19.05
C LEU A 335 10.65 10.06 20.22
N ASP A 336 11.21 9.04 20.86
CA ASP A 336 12.49 9.18 21.49
C ASP A 336 13.55 9.32 20.38
N GLU A 337 14.23 10.51 20.40
CA GLU A 337 15.48 10.81 19.73
C GLU A 337 15.59 10.53 18.21
N GLY A 338 15.33 11.54 17.39
CA GLY A 338 15.95 11.67 16.06
C GLY A 338 15.31 10.89 14.90
N GLY A 339 14.00 10.67 14.92
CA GLY A 339 13.32 9.92 13.86
C GLY A 339 13.31 10.62 12.49
N GLU A 340 13.85 9.98 11.48
CA GLU A 340 13.76 10.31 10.06
C GLU A 340 12.35 10.03 9.54
N PHE A 341 11.87 10.83 8.58
CA PHE A 341 10.50 10.72 8.06
C PHE A 341 10.26 9.40 7.30
N TYR A 342 11.20 9.04 6.43
CA TYR A 342 11.30 7.74 5.76
C TYR A 342 12.72 7.22 5.88
N LYS A 343 12.87 5.90 6.10
CA LYS A 343 14.18 5.29 6.15
C LYS A 343 14.73 5.11 4.75
N ASP A 344 15.92 5.64 4.53
CA ASP A 344 16.64 5.49 3.29
C ASP A 344 17.30 4.11 3.19
N ASN A 345 17.03 3.38 2.13
CA ASN A 345 17.67 2.10 1.85
C ASN A 345 18.82 2.22 0.84
N ASN A 346 19.10 3.43 0.36
CA ASN A 346 20.19 3.72 -0.59
C ASN A 346 21.14 4.78 -0.04
N GLU A 347 22.42 4.69 -0.36
CA GLU A 347 23.50 5.51 0.21
C GLU A 347 23.47 7.01 -0.12
N TRP A 348 22.48 7.53 -0.87
CA TRP A 348 22.42 8.92 -1.33
C TRP A 348 21.06 9.56 -1.12
N CYS A 349 20.73 9.86 0.13
CA CYS A 349 19.60 10.75 0.41
C CYS A 349 19.97 11.74 1.50
N PHE A 350 19.91 13.04 1.18
CA PHE A 350 20.14 14.09 2.15
C PHE A 350 18.82 14.41 2.84
N ILE A 351 18.69 14.07 4.11
CA ILE A 351 17.54 14.40 4.94
C ILE A 351 17.86 15.67 5.68
N PHE A 352 17.09 16.74 5.43
CA PHE A 352 17.21 17.96 6.19
C PHE A 352 15.99 18.10 7.10
N LYS A 353 16.24 18.09 8.42
CA LYS A 353 15.28 18.45 9.45
C LYS A 353 15.33 19.97 9.61
N ASN A 354 14.25 20.67 9.34
CA ASN A 354 14.12 22.08 9.68
C ASN A 354 12.96 22.27 10.65
N GLY A 355 13.30 22.72 11.87
CA GLY A 355 12.34 23.10 12.88
C GLY A 355 11.79 21.94 13.74
N GLU A 356 11.43 22.30 14.96
CA GLU A 356 10.76 21.40 15.90
C GLU A 356 9.32 21.19 15.41
N GLY A 357 8.95 19.98 15.16
CA GLY A 357 7.57 19.64 15.22
C GLY A 357 6.87 18.86 14.14
N ALA A 358 7.49 18.31 13.06
CA ALA A 358 6.75 17.50 12.10
C ALA A 358 6.66 16.02 12.53
N LYS A 359 5.48 15.37 12.54
CA LYS A 359 5.28 13.95 12.86
C LYS A 359 4.75 13.15 11.70
N HIS A 360 5.39 12.01 11.51
CA HIS A 360 4.84 10.92 10.73
C HIS A 360 3.82 10.17 11.59
N LEU A 361 2.54 10.29 11.26
CA LEU A 361 1.47 9.55 11.90
C LEU A 361 1.30 8.21 11.17
N SER A 362 2.37 7.40 11.11
CA SER A 362 2.23 6.10 10.47
C SER A 362 1.34 5.19 11.31
N HIS A 363 0.15 4.91 10.81
CA HIS A 363 -0.71 3.85 11.32
C HIS A 363 -0.20 2.46 10.89
N LEU A 364 0.91 2.43 10.14
CA LEU A 364 1.58 1.21 9.71
C LEU A 364 2.59 0.84 10.80
N GLU A 365 2.19 0.00 11.74
CA GLU A 365 3.02 -0.45 12.85
C GLU A 365 4.27 -1.21 12.40
N LEU A 366 5.33 -0.46 12.14
CA LEU A 366 6.68 -0.96 12.27
C LEU A 366 7.17 -0.60 13.68
N LYS A 367 7.89 -1.49 14.36
CA LYS A 367 8.46 -1.27 15.70
C LYS A 367 9.24 0.05 15.84
N ASN A 368 9.70 0.61 14.72
CA ASN A 368 10.42 1.89 14.59
C ASN A 368 9.70 2.92 13.71
N ARG A 369 8.46 2.70 13.30
CA ARG A 369 7.57 3.63 12.60
C ARG A 369 8.14 4.33 11.36
N ILE A 370 9.09 3.69 10.66
CA ILE A 370 9.76 4.28 9.50
C ILE A 370 9.46 3.40 8.29
N ARG A 371 8.66 3.94 7.36
CA ARG A 371 8.43 3.32 6.07
C ARG A 371 9.60 3.65 5.14
N SER A 372 10.00 2.68 4.29
CA SER A 372 10.99 2.93 3.24
C SER A 372 10.47 3.97 2.23
N ASN A 373 11.38 4.82 1.73
CA ASN A 373 11.09 5.71 0.61
C ASN A 373 11.04 4.99 -0.75
N VAL A 374 11.26 3.68 -0.79
CA VAL A 374 11.02 2.84 -1.95
C VAL A 374 9.65 2.19 -1.82
N TRP A 375 8.72 2.63 -2.66
CA TRP A 375 7.33 2.20 -2.67
C TRP A 375 7.13 1.11 -3.72
N LYS A 376 6.87 -0.11 -3.28
CA LYS A 376 6.68 -1.27 -4.16
C LYS A 376 5.18 -1.54 -4.32
N TYR A 377 4.61 -1.05 -5.40
CA TYR A 377 3.21 -1.28 -5.79
C TYR A 377 3.16 -1.67 -7.26
N PRO A 378 2.35 -2.70 -7.63
CA PRO A 378 2.15 -3.03 -9.03
C PRO A 378 1.53 -1.83 -9.76
N SER A 379 1.87 -1.67 -11.02
CA SER A 379 1.21 -0.67 -11.85
C SER A 379 -0.22 -1.12 -12.18
N ALA A 380 -1.12 -0.16 -12.42
CA ALA A 380 -2.51 -0.46 -12.75
C ALA A 380 -2.66 -1.33 -14.03
N ILE A 381 -1.68 -1.25 -14.94
CA ILE A 381 -1.63 -2.06 -16.18
C ILE A 381 -0.83 -3.36 -16.05
N SER A 382 -0.44 -3.73 -14.84
CA SER A 382 0.30 -4.96 -14.55
C SER A 382 -0.43 -6.21 -15.04
N MET A 383 0.33 -7.24 -15.43
CA MET A 383 -0.24 -8.57 -15.69
C MET A 383 -0.87 -9.20 -14.45
N ALA A 384 -0.48 -8.75 -13.27
CA ALA A 384 -1.09 -9.14 -12.01
C ALA A 384 -2.45 -8.47 -11.78
N ASN A 385 -2.81 -7.42 -12.56
CA ASN A 385 -4.10 -6.79 -12.49
C ASN A 385 -5.06 -7.42 -13.53
N PRO A 386 -6.14 -8.11 -13.10
CA PRO A 386 -7.11 -8.73 -14.01
C PRO A 386 -7.81 -7.71 -14.92
N ASP A 387 -8.01 -6.47 -14.46
CA ASP A 387 -8.76 -5.43 -15.16
C ASP A 387 -7.88 -4.56 -16.09
N ARG A 388 -6.61 -4.95 -16.28
CA ARG A 388 -5.62 -4.20 -17.09
C ARG A 388 -6.09 -3.82 -18.52
N PHE A 389 -7.02 -4.57 -19.09
CA PHE A 389 -7.53 -4.33 -20.45
C PHE A 389 -8.50 -3.14 -20.51
N GLU A 390 -9.21 -2.87 -19.41
CA GLU A 390 -10.14 -1.77 -19.28
C GLU A 390 -9.43 -0.44 -18.98
N LEU A 391 -8.20 -0.54 -18.43
CA LEU A 391 -7.33 0.60 -18.13
C LEU A 391 -6.62 1.21 -19.35
N LYS A 392 -6.75 0.60 -20.54
CA LYS A 392 -6.10 1.07 -21.77
C LYS A 392 -6.49 2.48 -22.20
N ASN A 393 -7.57 3.01 -21.66
CA ASN A 393 -8.10 4.34 -22.03
C ASN A 393 -7.68 5.45 -21.06
N HIS A 394 -6.93 5.14 -19.99
CA HIS A 394 -6.36 6.15 -19.09
C HIS A 394 -4.82 6.05 -19.10
N PRO A 395 -4.09 7.16 -19.36
CA PRO A 395 -2.66 7.07 -19.66
C PRO A 395 -1.79 6.54 -18.51
N THR A 396 -2.09 6.81 -17.23
CA THR A 396 -1.25 6.35 -16.08
C THR A 396 -1.99 6.42 -14.74
N PRO A 397 -2.99 5.56 -14.46
CA PRO A 397 -3.65 5.59 -13.15
C PRO A 397 -2.69 5.13 -12.06
N LYS A 398 -2.67 5.85 -10.94
CA LYS A 398 -1.92 5.45 -9.74
C LYS A 398 -2.67 4.35 -8.99
N PRO A 399 -1.97 3.39 -8.36
CA PRO A 399 -2.63 2.39 -7.51
C PRO A 399 -3.34 3.06 -6.32
N VAL A 400 -4.61 2.75 -6.10
CA VAL A 400 -5.40 3.31 -4.99
C VAL A 400 -4.73 3.03 -3.64
N VAL A 401 -4.21 1.81 -3.46
CA VAL A 401 -3.54 1.40 -2.21
C VAL A 401 -2.30 2.22 -1.91
N MET A 402 -1.51 2.59 -2.93
CA MET A 402 -0.35 3.44 -2.77
C MET A 402 -0.74 4.82 -2.23
N ILE A 403 -1.80 5.40 -2.78
CA ILE A 403 -2.34 6.71 -2.35
C ILE A 403 -2.95 6.60 -0.95
N ALA A 404 -3.72 5.55 -0.68
CA ALA A 404 -4.30 5.30 0.64
C ALA A 404 -3.21 5.16 1.72
N ASP A 405 -2.11 4.48 1.43
CA ASP A 405 -0.97 4.37 2.33
C ASP A 405 -0.32 5.73 2.63
N ALA A 406 -0.13 6.56 1.59
CA ALA A 406 0.42 7.91 1.77
C ALA A 406 -0.52 8.81 2.61
N ILE A 407 -1.84 8.68 2.43
CA ILE A 407 -2.85 9.37 3.22
C ILE A 407 -2.78 8.92 4.70
N LEU A 408 -2.74 7.61 4.95
CA LEU A 408 -2.66 7.05 6.30
C LEU A 408 -1.36 7.43 7.02
N ASP A 409 -0.24 7.59 6.30
CA ASP A 409 1.05 7.95 6.88
C ASP A 409 1.02 9.35 7.56
N THR A 410 0.15 10.27 7.12
CA THR A 410 0.25 11.69 7.47
C THR A 410 -1.05 12.37 7.90
N THR A 411 -2.16 11.62 8.00
CA THR A 411 -3.48 12.15 8.35
C THR A 411 -4.21 11.31 9.38
N ASN A 412 -5.20 11.90 10.03
CA ASN A 412 -6.20 11.25 10.87
C ASN A 412 -7.54 11.13 10.11
N GLU A 413 -8.48 10.34 10.66
CA GLU A 413 -9.85 10.31 10.17
C GLU A 413 -10.46 11.73 10.15
N ASN A 414 -11.24 12.01 9.11
CA ASN A 414 -11.86 13.30 8.82
C ASN A 414 -10.90 14.45 8.46
N ASP A 415 -9.59 14.23 8.40
CA ASP A 415 -8.68 15.21 7.82
C ASP A 415 -8.97 15.41 6.33
N ILE A 416 -8.73 16.63 5.84
CA ILE A 416 -8.99 16.99 4.44
C ILE A 416 -7.77 16.66 3.58
N VAL A 417 -8.06 16.02 2.44
CA VAL A 417 -7.12 15.68 1.37
C VAL A 417 -7.48 16.48 0.12
N ILE A 418 -6.52 17.18 -0.46
CA ILE A 418 -6.70 17.86 -1.74
C ILE A 418 -5.99 17.10 -2.87
N ASP A 419 -6.66 17.00 -4.01
CA ASP A 419 -6.04 16.70 -5.30
C ASP A 419 -6.54 17.71 -6.36
N TRP A 420 -5.58 18.43 -6.97
CA TRP A 420 -5.90 19.43 -7.98
C TRP A 420 -6.09 18.82 -9.38
N PHE A 421 -5.78 17.54 -9.56
CA PHE A 421 -5.80 16.83 -10.84
C PHE A 421 -6.41 15.43 -10.65
N LEU A 422 -7.71 15.38 -10.26
CA LEU A 422 -8.36 14.13 -9.82
C LEU A 422 -8.31 13.02 -10.88
N GLY A 423 -8.39 13.37 -12.15
CA GLY A 423 -8.42 12.42 -13.26
C GLY A 423 -9.54 11.38 -13.08
N SER A 424 -9.16 10.11 -13.06
CA SER A 424 -10.08 8.97 -12.94
C SER A 424 -10.64 8.71 -11.53
N GLY A 425 -10.32 9.55 -10.53
CA GLY A 425 -10.88 9.45 -9.18
C GLY A 425 -10.12 8.55 -8.20
N THR A 426 -8.85 8.24 -8.45
CA THR A 426 -8.05 7.38 -7.55
C THR A 426 -7.98 7.94 -6.13
N VAL A 427 -7.70 9.24 -5.98
CA VAL A 427 -7.61 9.89 -4.66
C VAL A 427 -8.96 9.96 -3.97
N LEU A 428 -10.07 10.13 -4.72
CA LEU A 428 -11.42 10.10 -4.18
C LEU A 428 -11.75 8.75 -3.52
N ILE A 429 -11.45 7.65 -4.19
CA ILE A 429 -11.63 6.30 -3.63
C ILE A 429 -10.71 6.08 -2.43
N ALA A 430 -9.45 6.50 -2.49
CA ALA A 430 -8.53 6.39 -1.37
C ALA A 430 -9.01 7.17 -0.14
N CYS A 431 -9.63 8.34 -0.33
CA CYS A 431 -10.23 9.11 0.76
C CYS A 431 -11.40 8.39 1.41
N GLU A 432 -12.32 7.82 0.62
CA GLU A 432 -13.44 7.03 1.15
C GLU A 432 -12.95 5.83 1.97
N GLN A 433 -11.99 5.06 1.41
CA GLN A 433 -11.40 3.90 2.10
C GLN A 433 -10.78 4.24 3.43
N THR A 434 -10.12 5.38 3.50
CA THR A 434 -9.37 5.81 4.68
C THR A 434 -10.20 6.70 5.62
N ARG A 435 -11.47 6.96 5.31
CA ARG A 435 -12.38 7.86 6.04
C ARG A 435 -11.82 9.29 6.15
N ARG A 436 -11.22 9.78 5.07
CA ARG A 436 -10.74 11.16 4.93
C ARG A 436 -11.69 11.92 4.00
N LEU A 437 -11.67 13.24 4.10
CA LEU A 437 -12.56 14.11 3.32
C LEU A 437 -11.83 14.67 2.12
N GLY A 438 -12.24 14.31 0.91
CA GLY A 438 -11.61 14.77 -0.32
C GLY A 438 -12.11 16.13 -0.80
N ARG A 439 -11.23 16.94 -1.40
CA ARG A 439 -11.52 18.20 -2.08
C ARG A 439 -10.78 18.19 -3.42
N PHE A 440 -11.51 18.14 -4.52
CA PHE A 440 -10.96 17.81 -5.84
C PHE A 440 -11.32 18.80 -6.91
N THR A 441 -10.34 19.17 -7.75
CA THR A 441 -10.59 19.81 -9.04
C THR A 441 -10.27 18.85 -10.17
N GLU A 442 -11.02 18.92 -11.25
CA GLU A 442 -10.74 18.26 -12.52
C GLU A 442 -11.31 19.13 -13.64
N ILE A 443 -10.51 19.47 -14.64
CA ILE A 443 -10.91 20.40 -15.67
C ILE A 443 -11.77 19.76 -16.77
N GLU A 444 -11.54 18.45 -17.02
CA GLU A 444 -12.24 17.73 -18.09
C GLU A 444 -13.57 17.12 -17.60
N PRO A 445 -14.71 17.58 -18.13
CA PRO A 445 -16.02 17.05 -17.74
C PRO A 445 -16.16 15.53 -17.82
N MET A 446 -15.51 14.94 -18.82
CA MET A 446 -15.49 13.48 -19.00
C MET A 446 -14.84 12.76 -17.82
N TYR A 447 -13.72 13.26 -17.31
CA TYR A 447 -13.03 12.66 -16.17
C TYR A 447 -13.79 12.90 -14.87
N VAL A 448 -14.41 14.05 -14.67
CA VAL A 448 -15.30 14.31 -13.54
C VAL A 448 -16.44 13.30 -13.51
N GLN A 449 -17.12 13.10 -14.64
CA GLN A 449 -18.21 12.13 -14.76
C GLN A 449 -17.72 10.70 -14.52
N SER A 450 -16.60 10.31 -15.11
CA SER A 450 -15.98 9.00 -14.90
C SER A 450 -15.63 8.76 -13.44
N ALA A 451 -15.06 9.74 -12.74
CA ALA A 451 -14.71 9.65 -11.33
C ALA A 451 -15.96 9.48 -10.44
N ILE A 452 -17.07 10.19 -10.74
CA ILE A 452 -18.34 10.07 -10.02
C ILE A 452 -18.93 8.67 -10.22
N ILE A 453 -18.99 8.16 -11.45
CA ILE A 453 -19.55 6.83 -11.74
C ILE A 453 -18.69 5.75 -11.07
N ARG A 454 -17.38 5.85 -11.17
CA ARG A 454 -16.43 4.93 -10.52
C ARG A 454 -16.62 4.90 -8.99
N TYR A 455 -16.80 6.07 -8.36
CA TYR A 455 -17.05 6.18 -6.94
C TYR A 455 -18.39 5.54 -6.55
N ILE A 456 -19.46 5.78 -7.31
CA ILE A 456 -20.78 5.18 -7.09
C ILE A 456 -20.68 3.65 -7.16
N ASN A 457 -20.00 3.11 -8.16
CA ASN A 457 -19.80 1.67 -8.33
C ASN A 457 -19.00 1.09 -7.18
N TYR A 458 -17.93 1.77 -6.76
CA TYR A 458 -17.15 1.43 -5.58
C TYR A 458 -18.02 1.31 -4.32
N CYS A 459 -18.83 2.32 -4.03
CA CYS A 459 -19.70 2.34 -2.86
C CYS A 459 -20.77 1.22 -2.93
N LYS A 460 -21.41 1.02 -4.10
CA LYS A 460 -22.40 -0.05 -4.30
C LYS A 460 -21.82 -1.43 -4.02
N LYS A 461 -20.65 -1.73 -4.54
CA LYS A 461 -19.97 -3.01 -4.35
C LYS A 461 -19.70 -3.30 -2.88
N ARG A 462 -19.53 -2.26 -2.06
CA ARG A 462 -19.23 -2.36 -0.62
C ARG A 462 -20.42 -2.08 0.29
N SER A 463 -21.62 -1.94 -0.28
CA SER A 463 -22.83 -1.61 0.48
C SER A 463 -22.69 -0.31 1.29
N ILE A 464 -21.93 0.66 0.75
CA ILE A 464 -21.81 2.01 1.29
C ILE A 464 -22.92 2.87 0.68
N ASP A 465 -23.75 3.49 1.52
CA ASP A 465 -24.78 4.42 1.05
C ASP A 465 -24.11 5.70 0.48
N VAL A 466 -24.57 6.10 -0.71
CA VAL A 466 -24.08 7.32 -1.37
C VAL A 466 -25.07 8.46 -1.19
N THR A 467 -24.66 9.48 -0.47
CA THR A 467 -25.35 10.78 -0.48
C THR A 467 -24.77 11.62 -1.61
N PHE A 468 -25.60 12.02 -2.56
CA PHE A 468 -25.20 12.79 -3.74
C PHE A 468 -25.92 14.13 -3.76
N THR A 469 -25.17 15.20 -4.02
CA THR A 469 -25.73 16.56 -4.22
C THR A 469 -24.98 17.26 -5.35
N HIS A 470 -25.71 17.74 -6.35
CA HIS A 470 -25.21 18.71 -7.31
C HIS A 470 -25.45 20.11 -6.73
N ILE A 471 -24.43 20.73 -6.11
CA ILE A 471 -24.58 21.91 -5.26
C ILE A 471 -25.14 23.11 -6.03
N ASN A 472 -24.71 23.29 -7.26
CA ASN A 472 -25.08 24.44 -8.10
C ASN A 472 -25.88 24.06 -9.35
N GLY A 473 -26.49 22.86 -9.37
CA GLY A 473 -27.28 22.35 -10.48
C GLY A 473 -28.37 21.36 -10.07
N ASN A 474 -28.87 20.57 -11.00
CA ASN A 474 -30.04 19.70 -10.81
C ASN A 474 -29.76 18.22 -11.14
N LEU A 475 -28.52 17.81 -11.42
CA LEU A 475 -28.22 16.40 -11.64
C LEU A 475 -28.41 15.60 -10.35
N THR A 476 -28.88 14.37 -10.51
CA THR A 476 -29.18 13.44 -9.42
C THR A 476 -28.30 12.21 -9.50
N LEU A 477 -28.25 11.41 -8.45
CA LEU A 477 -27.52 10.13 -8.43
C LEU A 477 -27.96 9.22 -9.60
N ASN A 478 -29.27 9.18 -9.89
CA ASN A 478 -29.82 8.34 -10.95
C ASN A 478 -29.32 8.71 -12.36
N ASP A 479 -28.94 9.96 -12.61
CA ASP A 479 -28.40 10.38 -13.89
C ASP A 479 -27.06 9.72 -14.18
N PHE A 480 -26.26 9.43 -13.13
CA PHE A 480 -24.96 8.74 -13.23
C PHE A 480 -25.11 7.21 -13.17
N GLU A 481 -26.15 6.68 -12.50
CA GLU A 481 -26.38 5.23 -12.39
C GLU A 481 -26.89 4.60 -13.68
N ASN A 482 -27.61 5.33 -14.49
CA ASN A 482 -28.16 4.83 -15.76
C ASN A 482 -27.09 4.68 -16.83
N GLU A 483 -26.02 5.44 -16.75
CA GLU A 483 -24.89 5.35 -17.69
C GLU A 483 -23.91 4.20 -17.36
N SER A 484 -23.93 3.66 -16.15
CA SER A 484 -23.15 2.47 -15.79
C SER A 484 -23.68 1.16 -16.44
N LYS A 485 -24.80 1.24 -17.17
CA LYS A 485 -25.44 0.10 -17.84
C LYS A 485 -25.25 0.07 -19.35
N LEU A 486 -24.53 1.03 -19.91
CA LEU A 486 -24.18 1.11 -21.33
C LEU A 486 -22.69 0.78 -21.54
#